data_252706bc8caa848363b48c09dcaadf40
#
_entry.id   252706bc8caa848363b48c09dcaadf40
#
_cell.length_a   1.000
_cell.length_b   1.000
_cell.length_c   1.000
_cell.angle_alpha   90.00
_cell.angle_beta   90.00
_cell.angle_gamma   90.00
#
_symmetry.space_group_name_H-M   'P 1'
#
loop_
_entity.id
_entity.type
_entity.pdbx_description
1 polymer ?
#
loop_
_entity_poly.entity_id
_entity_poly.type
_entity_poly.pdbx_seq_one_letter_code
_entity_poly.pdbx_strand_id
1 'polypeptide(L)'
;MLYKDMEPQSKQSGAVGRDGWCSVRAFPLRLLCGCLAAWLALFCCPRASAAALPVIRTAPPFALTTQDDKPLGLADLRGKVVLVNFVFTTCNGTCPATTSRLGGVAAELKRQGLLEKDQVRLVSITLDPKRDTPKALRRYRELYDIQGDHWSFLTGPEADVGKVMAAWGMWAKPAKNGQLDHPSRVFLLDARGRVREIYSLQFLKTAWVLEDVRELLNEAK
;
A
#
# COMPACT_ATOMS: atom_id res chain seq x y z
N MET A 1 6.51 -44.42 -0.61
CA MET A 1 6.61 -45.35 -1.72
C MET A 1 6.56 -44.53 -3.01
N LEU A 2 7.71 -44.48 -3.69
CA LEU A 2 7.96 -44.06 -5.09
C LEU A 2 7.65 -42.62 -5.51
N TYR A 3 8.64 -41.77 -5.33
CA TYR A 3 8.95 -40.63 -6.22
C TYR A 3 10.26 -41.01 -6.94
N LYS A 4 10.21 -41.22 -8.23
CA LYS A 4 11.36 -41.60 -9.07
C LYS A 4 11.47 -40.70 -10.27
N ASP A 5 12.56 -40.00 -10.30
CA ASP A 5 13.38 -39.58 -11.42
C ASP A 5 12.75 -38.94 -12.68
N MET A 6 13.13 -37.69 -12.92
CA MET A 6 13.35 -37.18 -14.27
C MET A 6 14.63 -36.37 -14.31
N GLU A 7 15.65 -36.96 -14.93
CA GLU A 7 16.95 -36.39 -15.24
C GLU A 7 16.89 -35.42 -16.45
N PRO A 8 17.85 -34.49 -16.56
CA PRO A 8 17.91 -33.53 -17.65
C PRO A 8 18.64 -34.11 -18.86
N GLN A 9 18.07 -33.98 -20.03
CA GLN A 9 18.70 -34.29 -21.29
C GLN A 9 19.70 -33.21 -21.72
N SER A 10 20.90 -33.64 -21.98
CA SER A 10 22.06 -32.86 -22.41
C SER A 10 22.14 -32.71 -23.95
N LYS A 11 22.67 -31.58 -24.37
CA LYS A 11 23.58 -31.33 -25.52
C LYS A 11 23.27 -31.97 -26.87
N GLN A 12 23.11 -31.08 -27.86
CA GLN A 12 23.73 -31.34 -29.17
C GLN A 12 24.46 -30.07 -29.64
N SER A 13 25.76 -30.25 -29.78
CA SER A 13 26.71 -29.40 -30.45
C SER A 13 26.61 -29.61 -31.98
N GLY A 14 26.53 -28.52 -32.72
CA GLY A 14 26.71 -28.51 -34.17
C GLY A 14 27.71 -27.44 -34.55
N ALA A 15 28.91 -27.87 -34.85
CA ALA A 15 29.94 -27.06 -35.47
C ALA A 15 29.73 -27.05 -36.99
N VAL A 16 30.36 -26.06 -37.60
CA VAL A 16 30.90 -26.01 -38.98
C VAL A 16 30.41 -24.86 -39.85
N GLY A 17 31.41 -24.15 -40.35
CA GLY A 17 31.32 -23.37 -41.57
C GLY A 17 32.21 -22.13 -41.56
N ARG A 18 33.50 -22.33 -41.78
CA ARG A 18 34.42 -21.25 -42.23
C ARG A 18 34.10 -20.92 -43.68
N ASP A 19 34.49 -19.70 -44.04
CA ASP A 19 34.76 -19.21 -45.39
C ASP A 19 33.65 -18.38 -46.04
N GLY A 20 33.91 -17.10 -46.08
CA GLY A 20 33.11 -16.15 -46.85
C GLY A 20 33.72 -14.74 -46.75
N TRP A 21 34.85 -14.55 -47.45
CA TRP A 21 35.40 -13.21 -47.67
C TRP A 21 34.37 -12.36 -48.42
N CYS A 22 33.83 -11.34 -47.77
CA CYS A 22 33.02 -10.35 -48.45
C CYS A 22 33.76 -9.00 -48.49
N SER A 23 34.11 -8.62 -49.68
CA SER A 23 34.76 -7.44 -50.11
C SER A 23 34.12 -6.19 -49.56
N VAL A 24 34.88 -5.38 -48.81
CA VAL A 24 34.47 -4.07 -48.29
C VAL A 24 34.51 -3.06 -49.43
N ARG A 25 33.34 -2.80 -50.04
CA ARG A 25 33.18 -1.63 -50.92
C ARG A 25 32.98 -0.39 -50.05
N ALA A 26 33.89 0.57 -50.20
CA ALA A 26 33.82 1.88 -49.54
C ALA A 26 32.53 2.62 -49.91
N PHE A 27 31.63 2.81 -48.98
CA PHE A 27 30.46 3.71 -49.10
C PHE A 27 30.86 5.15 -48.73
N PRO A 28 30.40 6.14 -49.46
CA PRO A 28 30.79 7.53 -49.22
C PRO A 28 30.21 8.07 -47.92
N LEU A 29 31.07 8.69 -47.12
CA LEU A 29 30.91 9.21 -45.75
C LEU A 29 29.84 10.31 -45.57
N ARG A 30 29.07 10.66 -46.61
CA ARG A 30 28.08 11.75 -46.56
C ARG A 30 26.64 11.34 -46.17
N LEU A 31 26.34 10.06 -46.02
CA LEU A 31 24.98 9.58 -45.67
C LEU A 31 24.80 9.18 -44.21
N LEU A 32 25.87 9.21 -43.40
CA LEU A 32 25.81 8.79 -42.00
C LEU A 32 25.33 9.88 -41.02
N CYS A 33 25.29 11.15 -41.43
CA CYS A 33 24.88 12.23 -40.50
C CYS A 33 23.36 12.40 -40.38
N GLY A 34 22.57 11.89 -41.33
CA GLY A 34 21.09 11.96 -41.31
C GLY A 34 20.42 10.85 -40.44
N CYS A 35 21.05 9.71 -40.30
CA CYS A 35 20.47 8.58 -39.56
C CYS A 35 20.62 8.70 -38.05
N LEU A 36 21.64 9.40 -37.53
CA LEU A 36 21.85 9.60 -36.09
C LEU A 36 20.83 10.57 -35.48
N ALA A 37 20.36 11.57 -36.26
CA ALA A 37 19.32 12.49 -35.79
C ALA A 37 17.92 11.83 -35.71
N ALA A 38 17.64 10.87 -36.61
CA ALA A 38 16.38 10.13 -36.62
C ALA A 38 16.30 9.09 -35.48
N TRP A 39 17.43 8.52 -35.05
CA TRP A 39 17.49 7.59 -33.94
C TRP A 39 17.29 8.24 -32.57
N LEU A 40 17.73 9.50 -32.38
CA LEU A 40 17.51 10.25 -31.14
C LEU A 40 16.05 10.70 -30.95
N ALA A 41 15.29 10.86 -32.04
CA ALA A 41 13.88 11.24 -31.96
C ALA A 41 12.95 10.04 -31.57
N LEU A 42 13.38 8.80 -31.81
CA LEU A 42 12.58 7.61 -31.45
C LEU A 42 12.64 7.26 -29.94
N PHE A 43 13.57 7.82 -29.19
CA PHE A 43 13.68 7.56 -27.74
C PHE A 43 12.93 8.57 -26.86
N CYS A 44 12.30 9.59 -27.45
CA CYS A 44 11.40 10.48 -26.74
C CYS A 44 9.97 9.86 -26.71
N CYS A 45 9.85 8.61 -26.27
CA CYS A 45 8.55 8.05 -25.96
C CYS A 45 8.01 8.82 -24.75
N PRO A 46 6.92 9.59 -24.85
CA PRO A 46 6.32 10.20 -23.68
C PRO A 46 6.00 9.06 -22.73
N ARG A 47 6.57 9.09 -21.54
CA ARG A 47 6.20 8.20 -20.46
C ARG A 47 4.69 8.30 -20.33
N ALA A 48 3.97 7.23 -20.64
CA ALA A 48 2.54 7.18 -20.39
C ALA A 48 2.37 7.52 -18.91
N SER A 49 1.80 8.70 -18.65
CA SER A 49 1.42 9.09 -17.29
C SER A 49 0.45 8.02 -16.82
N ALA A 50 0.79 7.29 -15.78
CA ALA A 50 -0.17 6.41 -15.15
C ALA A 50 -1.42 7.23 -14.87
N ALA A 51 -2.60 6.69 -15.23
CA ALA A 51 -3.85 7.41 -15.00
C ALA A 51 -3.98 7.68 -13.51
N ALA A 52 -4.19 8.96 -13.17
CA ALA A 52 -4.30 9.38 -11.78
C ALA A 52 -5.36 8.56 -11.03
N LEU A 53 -5.08 8.15 -9.80
CA LEU A 53 -6.00 7.42 -8.96
C LEU A 53 -7.37 8.14 -8.90
N PRO A 54 -8.49 7.48 -9.20
CA PRO A 54 -9.80 8.11 -9.20
C PRO A 54 -10.22 8.54 -7.80
N VAL A 55 -11.07 9.57 -7.70
CA VAL A 55 -11.74 9.92 -6.45
C VAL A 55 -12.96 9.02 -6.29
N ILE A 56 -12.93 8.11 -5.32
CA ILE A 56 -14.05 7.21 -5.03
C ILE A 56 -15.17 7.96 -4.29
N ARG A 57 -14.81 8.69 -3.22
CA ARG A 57 -15.73 9.52 -2.42
C ARG A 57 -14.95 10.39 -1.43
N THR A 58 -15.64 11.37 -0.84
CA THR A 58 -15.13 12.04 0.37
C THR A 58 -15.15 11.06 1.53
N ALA A 59 -14.05 11.00 2.31
CA ALA A 59 -14.00 10.16 3.49
C ALA A 59 -14.97 10.70 4.56
N PRO A 60 -15.78 9.84 5.18
CA PRO A 60 -16.65 10.26 6.28
C PRO A 60 -15.80 10.73 7.46
N PRO A 61 -16.23 11.78 8.17
CA PRO A 61 -15.49 12.28 9.32
C PRO A 61 -15.52 11.27 10.47
N PHE A 62 -14.48 11.33 11.30
CA PHE A 62 -14.43 10.70 12.61
C PHE A 62 -13.77 11.66 13.60
N ALA A 63 -14.13 11.53 14.88
CA ALA A 63 -13.46 12.15 16.01
C ALA A 63 -13.52 11.14 17.17
N LEU A 64 -12.39 10.53 17.47
CA LEU A 64 -12.26 9.42 18.41
C LEU A 64 -11.05 9.64 19.33
N THR A 65 -10.83 8.72 20.26
CA THR A 65 -9.73 8.78 21.21
C THR A 65 -8.61 7.83 20.78
N THR A 66 -7.38 8.29 20.80
CA THR A 66 -6.19 7.48 20.48
C THR A 66 -5.87 6.51 21.63
N GLN A 67 -4.98 5.56 21.35
CA GLN A 67 -4.39 4.68 22.37
C GLN A 67 -3.67 5.44 23.51
N ASP A 68 -3.34 6.72 23.33
CA ASP A 68 -2.67 7.58 24.31
C ASP A 68 -3.65 8.55 25.00
N ASP A 69 -4.94 8.22 24.95
CA ASP A 69 -6.03 8.99 25.56
C ASP A 69 -6.13 10.44 25.01
N LYS A 70 -5.69 10.68 23.76
CA LYS A 70 -5.76 11.99 23.09
C LYS A 70 -6.86 11.98 22.04
N PRO A 71 -7.57 13.09 21.82
CA PRO A 71 -8.52 13.19 20.71
C PRO A 71 -7.78 13.18 19.37
N LEU A 72 -8.38 12.55 18.36
CA LEU A 72 -7.92 12.61 16.98
C LEU A 72 -9.12 12.51 16.03
N GLY A 73 -9.25 13.48 15.15
CA GLY A 73 -10.26 13.51 14.10
C GLY A 73 -9.65 13.44 12.70
N LEU A 74 -10.48 13.12 11.72
CA LEU A 74 -10.06 13.16 10.32
C LEU A 74 -9.61 14.57 9.89
N ALA A 75 -10.17 15.63 10.50
CA ALA A 75 -9.78 17.02 10.23
C ALA A 75 -8.30 17.30 10.57
N ASP A 76 -7.78 16.67 11.62
CA ASP A 76 -6.39 16.84 12.09
C ASP A 76 -5.37 16.19 11.14
N LEU A 77 -5.86 15.38 10.19
CA LEU A 77 -5.06 14.66 9.22
C LEU A 77 -5.07 15.32 7.82
N ARG A 78 -5.66 16.51 7.70
CA ARG A 78 -5.65 17.27 6.45
C ARG A 78 -4.21 17.63 6.04
N GLY A 79 -3.96 17.64 4.76
CA GLY A 79 -2.62 17.87 4.20
C GLY A 79 -1.74 16.61 4.14
N LYS A 80 -2.22 15.48 4.65
CA LYS A 80 -1.48 14.22 4.69
C LYS A 80 -2.18 13.14 3.88
N VAL A 81 -1.40 12.22 3.33
CA VAL A 81 -1.90 10.95 2.81
C VAL A 81 -2.17 10.03 3.98
N VAL A 82 -3.34 9.41 4.05
CA VAL A 82 -3.75 8.61 5.22
C VAL A 82 -4.20 7.22 4.81
N LEU A 83 -3.64 6.20 5.48
CA LEU A 83 -4.12 4.83 5.41
C LEU A 83 -5.03 4.56 6.61
N VAL A 84 -6.30 4.24 6.36
CA VAL A 84 -7.28 3.94 7.42
C VAL A 84 -7.71 2.48 7.32
N ASN A 85 -7.61 1.73 8.42
CA ASN A 85 -8.14 0.38 8.51
C ASN A 85 -8.95 0.16 9.80
N PHE A 86 -9.61 -0.98 9.87
CA PHE A 86 -10.42 -1.36 11.03
C PHE A 86 -9.92 -2.66 11.64
N VAL A 87 -9.78 -2.69 12.96
CA VAL A 87 -9.20 -3.81 13.71
C VAL A 87 -9.99 -4.09 14.99
N PHE A 88 -9.76 -5.25 15.61
CA PHE A 88 -10.07 -5.48 17.03
C PHE A 88 -8.96 -6.34 17.64
N THR A 89 -8.60 -6.04 18.88
CA THR A 89 -7.35 -6.56 19.49
C THR A 89 -7.37 -8.06 19.74
N THR A 90 -8.55 -8.67 19.85
CA THR A 90 -8.72 -10.12 20.11
C THR A 90 -8.96 -10.93 18.83
N CYS A 91 -8.74 -10.33 17.66
CA CYS A 91 -8.90 -11.00 16.36
C CYS A 91 -7.86 -12.11 16.18
N ASN A 92 -8.32 -13.30 15.82
CA ASN A 92 -7.47 -14.42 15.42
C ASN A 92 -7.54 -14.71 13.90
N GLY A 93 -8.16 -13.82 13.12
CA GLY A 93 -8.39 -13.95 11.67
C GLY A 93 -7.53 -13.00 10.83
N THR A 94 -8.19 -12.07 10.14
CA THR A 94 -7.54 -11.20 9.15
C THR A 94 -6.81 -9.99 9.74
N CYS A 95 -7.16 -9.52 10.96
CA CYS A 95 -6.52 -8.34 11.57
C CYS A 95 -5.00 -8.52 11.75
N PRO A 96 -4.49 -9.64 12.30
CA PRO A 96 -3.06 -9.90 12.39
C PRO A 96 -2.33 -9.75 11.06
N ALA A 97 -2.86 -10.36 10.00
CA ALA A 97 -2.27 -10.30 8.67
C ALA A 97 -2.32 -8.88 8.07
N THR A 98 -3.43 -8.15 8.26
CA THR A 98 -3.56 -6.75 7.81
C THR A 98 -2.58 -5.85 8.54
N THR A 99 -2.50 -5.96 9.88
CA THR A 99 -1.57 -5.16 10.70
C THR A 99 -0.11 -5.44 10.32
N SER A 100 0.27 -6.70 10.15
CA SER A 100 1.62 -7.07 9.71
C SER A 100 1.97 -6.49 8.33
N ARG A 101 1.05 -6.54 7.35
CA ARG A 101 1.28 -5.95 6.03
C ARG A 101 1.39 -4.43 6.08
N LEU A 102 0.54 -3.76 6.86
CA LEU A 102 0.65 -2.32 7.09
C LEU A 102 1.94 -1.96 7.84
N GLY A 103 2.43 -2.83 8.73
CA GLY A 103 3.75 -2.70 9.35
C GLY A 103 4.87 -2.69 8.31
N GLY A 104 4.81 -3.58 7.31
CA GLY A 104 5.74 -3.58 6.19
C GLY A 104 5.66 -2.30 5.34
N VAL A 105 4.45 -1.78 5.11
CA VAL A 105 4.25 -0.49 4.43
C VAL A 105 4.86 0.64 5.26
N ALA A 106 4.59 0.69 6.57
CA ALA A 106 5.11 1.73 7.47
C ALA A 106 6.64 1.71 7.54
N ALA A 107 7.25 0.52 7.63
CA ALA A 107 8.70 0.37 7.63
C ALA A 107 9.34 0.93 6.33
N GLU A 108 8.72 0.68 5.19
CA GLU A 108 9.21 1.17 3.92
C GLU A 108 9.00 2.69 3.76
N LEU A 109 7.86 3.23 4.20
CA LEU A 109 7.61 4.67 4.25
C LEU A 109 8.62 5.38 5.16
N LYS A 110 8.95 4.78 6.31
CA LYS A 110 9.98 5.27 7.22
C LYS A 110 11.35 5.30 6.55
N ARG A 111 11.76 4.20 5.90
CA ARG A 111 13.02 4.13 5.15
C ARG A 111 13.15 5.23 4.08
N GLN A 112 12.02 5.68 3.52
CA GLN A 112 11.94 6.78 2.55
C GLN A 112 11.83 8.18 3.20
N GLY A 113 11.83 8.28 4.52
CA GLY A 113 11.69 9.54 5.26
C GLY A 113 10.31 10.21 5.14
N LEU A 114 9.28 9.47 4.70
CA LEU A 114 7.93 10.02 4.48
C LEU A 114 7.11 10.11 5.77
N LEU A 115 7.43 9.28 6.77
CA LEU A 115 6.81 9.34 8.10
C LEU A 115 7.39 10.48 8.94
N GLU A 116 8.70 10.67 8.92
CA GLU A 116 9.39 11.74 9.67
C GLU A 116 9.01 13.14 9.16
N LYS A 117 8.72 13.27 7.86
CA LYS A 117 8.20 14.52 7.25
C LYS A 117 6.72 14.75 7.53
N ASP A 118 6.09 13.88 8.27
CA ASP A 118 4.65 13.93 8.60
C ASP A 118 3.71 14.01 7.37
N GLN A 119 4.16 13.45 6.26
CA GLN A 119 3.41 13.47 5.00
C GLN A 119 2.42 12.30 4.89
N VAL A 120 2.67 11.21 5.62
CA VAL A 120 1.84 10.00 5.62
C VAL A 120 1.50 9.61 7.05
N ARG A 121 0.27 9.24 7.30
CA ARG A 121 -0.24 8.74 8.58
C ARG A 121 -1.00 7.43 8.40
N LEU A 122 -0.96 6.59 9.42
CA LEU A 122 -1.76 5.39 9.51
C LEU A 122 -2.75 5.51 10.67
N VAL A 123 -3.95 5.02 10.47
CA VAL A 123 -5.03 5.05 11.47
C VAL A 123 -5.71 3.69 11.48
N SER A 124 -5.78 3.06 12.65
CA SER A 124 -6.55 1.84 12.88
C SER A 124 -7.70 2.15 13.83
N ILE A 125 -8.94 1.97 13.39
CA ILE A 125 -10.15 2.24 14.19
C ILE A 125 -10.66 0.91 14.73
N THR A 126 -11.03 0.86 16.01
CA THR A 126 -11.56 -0.36 16.61
C THR A 126 -12.91 -0.75 16.01
N LEU A 127 -13.15 -2.06 15.91
CA LEU A 127 -14.45 -2.68 15.66
C LEU A 127 -15.15 -3.11 16.96
N ASP A 128 -14.42 -3.09 18.10
CA ASP A 128 -14.89 -3.60 19.38
C ASP A 128 -14.53 -2.66 20.55
N PRO A 129 -15.13 -1.48 20.60
CA PRO A 129 -14.80 -0.49 21.62
C PRO A 129 -15.05 -0.95 23.06
N LYS A 130 -15.88 -1.99 23.25
CA LYS A 130 -16.11 -2.57 24.58
C LYS A 130 -14.85 -3.22 25.16
N ARG A 131 -14.09 -3.93 24.33
CA ARG A 131 -12.85 -4.63 24.71
C ARG A 131 -11.60 -3.79 24.43
N ASP A 132 -11.62 -3.00 23.38
CA ASP A 132 -10.48 -2.24 22.87
C ASP A 132 -10.38 -0.86 23.57
N THR A 133 -10.06 -0.88 24.84
CA THR A 133 -9.73 0.32 25.59
C THR A 133 -8.39 0.93 25.08
N PRO A 134 -8.07 2.20 25.37
CA PRO A 134 -6.76 2.78 25.05
C PRO A 134 -5.59 1.89 25.50
N LYS A 135 -5.67 1.33 26.71
CA LYS A 135 -4.67 0.38 27.22
C LYS A 135 -4.56 -0.90 26.39
N ALA A 136 -5.67 -1.45 25.93
CA ALA A 136 -5.66 -2.64 25.07
C ALA A 136 -5.02 -2.34 23.72
N LEU A 137 -5.32 -1.16 23.13
CA LEU A 137 -4.75 -0.71 21.88
C LEU A 137 -3.24 -0.42 21.99
N ARG A 138 -2.76 0.14 23.10
CA ARG A 138 -1.31 0.28 23.37
C ARG A 138 -0.62 -1.08 23.35
N ARG A 139 -1.19 -2.06 24.06
CA ARG A 139 -0.67 -3.42 24.11
C ARG A 139 -0.65 -4.09 22.74
N TYR A 140 -1.66 -3.84 21.92
CA TYR A 140 -1.72 -4.32 20.54
C TYR A 140 -0.60 -3.71 19.68
N ARG A 141 -0.32 -2.39 19.80
CA ARG A 141 0.81 -1.75 19.14
C ARG A 141 2.16 -2.37 19.52
N GLU A 142 2.37 -2.60 20.83
CA GLU A 142 3.57 -3.24 21.37
C GLU A 142 3.78 -4.64 20.79
N LEU A 143 2.70 -5.42 20.65
CA LEU A 143 2.74 -6.78 20.08
C LEU A 143 3.25 -6.80 18.63
N TYR A 144 3.01 -5.72 17.88
CA TYR A 144 3.44 -5.57 16.48
C TYR A 144 4.65 -4.66 16.31
N ASP A 145 5.34 -4.29 17.40
CA ASP A 145 6.49 -3.37 17.41
C ASP A 145 6.23 -2.06 16.65
N ILE A 146 5.01 -1.52 16.78
CA ILE A 146 4.61 -0.26 16.15
C ILE A 146 5.07 0.89 17.01
N GLN A 147 6.15 1.56 16.59
CA GLN A 147 6.77 2.69 17.29
C GLN A 147 6.40 4.04 16.67
N GLY A 148 6.57 5.13 17.47
CA GLY A 148 6.36 6.51 17.00
C GLY A 148 4.89 6.93 16.86
N ASP A 149 4.68 8.14 16.34
CA ASP A 149 3.36 8.81 16.33
C ASP A 149 2.62 8.67 14.99
N HIS A 150 3.29 8.10 13.99
CA HIS A 150 2.77 8.03 12.62
C HIS A 150 1.63 7.01 12.43
N TRP A 151 1.37 6.16 13.42
CA TRP A 151 0.29 5.19 13.38
C TRP A 151 -0.53 5.23 14.67
N SER A 152 -1.75 5.76 14.58
CA SER A 152 -2.68 5.89 15.69
C SER A 152 -3.74 4.78 15.68
N PHE A 153 -4.07 4.29 16.86
CA PHE A 153 -5.15 3.32 17.09
C PHE A 153 -6.27 4.01 17.86
N LEU A 154 -7.48 3.99 17.30
CA LEU A 154 -8.60 4.77 17.79
C LEU A 154 -9.69 3.91 18.39
N THR A 155 -10.24 4.39 19.50
CA THR A 155 -11.41 3.87 20.18
C THR A 155 -12.29 5.02 20.66
N GLY A 156 -13.40 4.73 21.30
CA GLY A 156 -14.30 5.73 21.86
C GLY A 156 -15.60 5.10 22.35
N PRO A 157 -16.62 5.91 22.69
CA PRO A 157 -17.94 5.42 23.02
C PRO A 157 -18.49 4.51 21.92
N GLU A 158 -19.15 3.42 22.32
CA GLU A 158 -19.69 2.42 21.37
C GLU A 158 -20.60 3.05 20.31
N ALA A 159 -21.44 3.99 20.71
CA ALA A 159 -22.32 4.69 19.81
C ALA A 159 -21.58 5.51 18.74
N ASP A 160 -20.43 6.12 19.10
CA ASP A 160 -19.66 6.95 18.18
C ASP A 160 -18.82 6.10 17.25
N VAL A 161 -18.19 5.05 17.75
CA VAL A 161 -17.50 4.06 16.91
C VAL A 161 -18.48 3.39 15.94
N GLY A 162 -19.70 3.06 16.40
CA GLY A 162 -20.75 2.50 15.55
C GLY A 162 -21.17 3.43 14.41
N LYS A 163 -21.31 4.74 14.68
CA LYS A 163 -21.59 5.75 13.64
C LYS A 163 -20.46 5.82 12.61
N VAL A 164 -19.20 5.82 13.07
CA VAL A 164 -18.03 5.83 12.20
C VAL A 164 -18.02 4.58 11.32
N MET A 165 -18.18 3.40 11.91
CA MET A 165 -18.22 2.14 11.16
C MET A 165 -19.30 2.19 10.07
N ALA A 166 -20.52 2.58 10.40
CA ALA A 166 -21.62 2.66 9.44
C ALA A 166 -21.30 3.64 8.30
N ALA A 167 -20.79 4.83 8.61
CA ALA A 167 -20.44 5.84 7.62
C ALA A 167 -19.31 5.36 6.67
N TRP A 168 -18.39 4.55 7.16
CA TRP A 168 -17.31 3.97 6.36
C TRP A 168 -17.72 2.69 5.59
N GLY A 169 -18.98 2.26 5.73
CA GLY A 169 -19.47 1.02 5.14
C GLY A 169 -18.85 -0.23 5.79
N MET A 170 -18.45 -0.07 7.05
CA MET A 170 -17.96 -1.15 7.90
C MET A 170 -19.07 -1.64 8.82
N TRP A 171 -18.98 -2.88 9.23
CA TRP A 171 -19.87 -3.50 10.20
C TRP A 171 -19.10 -4.59 10.95
N ALA A 172 -19.56 -4.91 12.15
CA ALA A 172 -19.06 -6.02 12.94
C ALA A 172 -20.23 -6.80 13.51
N LYS A 173 -20.23 -8.12 13.33
CA LYS A 173 -21.26 -9.03 13.85
C LYS A 173 -20.61 -10.09 14.71
N PRO A 174 -21.22 -10.43 15.85
CA PRO A 174 -20.73 -11.54 16.68
C PRO A 174 -20.61 -12.83 15.86
N ALA A 175 -19.48 -13.48 15.97
CA ALA A 175 -19.19 -14.77 15.40
C ALA A 175 -18.87 -15.78 16.52
N LYS A 176 -18.53 -17.03 16.17
CA LYS A 176 -18.19 -18.07 17.15
C LYS A 176 -16.94 -17.66 17.96
N ASN A 177 -16.84 -18.17 19.17
CA ASN A 177 -15.68 -18.02 20.06
C ASN A 177 -15.29 -16.55 20.37
N GLY A 178 -16.28 -15.66 20.48
CA GLY A 178 -16.05 -14.25 20.80
C GLY A 178 -15.38 -13.44 19.68
N GLN A 179 -15.28 -14.01 18.50
CA GLN A 179 -14.79 -13.31 17.30
C GLN A 179 -15.88 -12.41 16.71
N LEU A 180 -15.45 -11.53 15.82
CA LEU A 180 -16.33 -10.67 15.02
C LEU A 180 -16.15 -10.99 13.54
N ASP A 181 -17.25 -11.16 12.83
CA ASP A 181 -17.27 -11.15 11.38
C ASP A 181 -17.37 -9.72 10.89
N HIS A 182 -16.50 -9.34 9.94
CA HIS A 182 -16.39 -7.98 9.45
C HIS A 182 -15.69 -7.93 8.08
N PRO A 183 -15.94 -6.89 7.25
CA PRO A 183 -15.14 -6.67 6.03
C PRO A 183 -13.68 -6.33 6.38
N SER A 184 -12.72 -6.89 5.63
CA SER A 184 -11.31 -6.49 5.71
C SER A 184 -11.02 -5.46 4.62
N ARG A 185 -10.90 -4.19 5.01
CA ARG A 185 -10.66 -3.06 4.10
C ARG A 185 -9.60 -2.12 4.66
N VAL A 186 -8.73 -1.63 3.78
CA VAL A 186 -7.80 -0.53 4.05
C VAL A 186 -8.09 0.56 3.04
N PHE A 187 -8.37 1.75 3.52
CA PHE A 187 -8.71 2.93 2.71
C PHE A 187 -7.50 3.83 2.59
N LEU A 188 -7.16 4.22 1.37
CA LEU A 188 -6.13 5.22 1.11
C LEU A 188 -6.81 6.57 0.82
N LEU A 189 -6.42 7.59 1.58
CA LEU A 189 -6.94 8.95 1.47
C LEU A 189 -5.85 9.88 0.96
N ASP A 190 -6.26 10.83 0.12
CA ASP A 190 -5.41 11.96 -0.27
C ASP A 190 -5.37 13.08 0.78
N ALA A 191 -4.51 14.07 0.57
CA ALA A 191 -4.33 15.23 1.44
C ALA A 191 -5.62 16.06 1.66
N ARG A 192 -6.60 15.92 0.76
CA ARG A 192 -7.91 16.57 0.87
C ARG A 192 -8.93 15.69 1.61
N GLY A 193 -8.53 14.52 2.11
CA GLY A 193 -9.38 13.56 2.82
C GLY A 193 -10.41 12.89 1.91
N ARG A 194 -10.06 12.64 0.65
CA ARG A 194 -10.89 11.87 -0.29
C ARG A 194 -10.34 10.45 -0.38
N VAL A 195 -11.20 9.45 -0.40
CA VAL A 195 -10.84 8.05 -0.62
C VAL A 195 -10.45 7.88 -2.08
N ARG A 196 -9.25 7.40 -2.32
CA ARG A 196 -8.67 7.19 -3.64
C ARG A 196 -8.51 5.71 -3.99
N GLU A 197 -8.30 4.86 -2.96
CA GLU A 197 -8.21 3.41 -3.13
C GLU A 197 -8.78 2.68 -1.91
N ILE A 198 -9.26 1.45 -2.12
CA ILE A 198 -9.77 0.56 -1.07
C ILE A 198 -9.18 -0.83 -1.29
N TYR A 199 -8.17 -1.18 -0.51
CA TYR A 199 -7.54 -2.50 -0.58
C TYR A 199 -8.30 -3.53 0.26
N SER A 200 -8.52 -4.71 -0.29
CA SER A 200 -8.75 -5.91 0.50
C SER A 200 -7.40 -6.52 0.93
N LEU A 201 -7.42 -7.43 1.91
CA LEU A 201 -6.18 -8.09 2.36
C LEU A 201 -5.41 -8.74 1.19
N GLN A 202 -6.09 -9.31 0.21
CA GLN A 202 -5.46 -9.95 -0.95
C GLN A 202 -4.64 -8.94 -1.80
N PHE A 203 -5.14 -7.72 -1.95
CA PHE A 203 -4.54 -6.65 -2.76
C PHE A 203 -3.69 -5.66 -1.96
N LEU A 204 -3.60 -5.83 -0.64
CA LEU A 204 -2.74 -5.02 0.23
C LEU A 204 -1.28 -5.46 0.08
N LYS A 205 -0.67 -5.13 -1.07
CA LYS A 205 0.73 -5.40 -1.37
C LYS A 205 1.56 -4.13 -1.14
N THR A 206 2.63 -4.23 -0.37
CA THR A 206 3.48 -3.09 0.00
C THR A 206 3.89 -2.26 -1.22
N ALA A 207 4.34 -2.88 -2.30
CA ALA A 207 4.78 -2.17 -3.51
C ALA A 207 3.66 -1.31 -4.13
N TRP A 208 2.44 -1.83 -4.21
CA TRP A 208 1.29 -1.12 -4.77
C TRP A 208 0.87 0.05 -3.88
N VAL A 209 0.76 -0.17 -2.57
CA VAL A 209 0.43 0.90 -1.62
C VAL A 209 1.46 2.03 -1.67
N LEU A 210 2.75 1.71 -1.81
CA LEU A 210 3.81 2.72 -1.92
C LEU A 210 3.76 3.51 -3.23
N GLU A 211 3.39 2.85 -4.32
CA GLU A 211 3.19 3.51 -5.62
C GLU A 211 2.04 4.51 -5.52
N ASP A 212 0.90 4.09 -5.02
CA ASP A 212 -0.29 4.91 -4.84
C ASP A 212 -0.03 6.09 -3.87
N VAL A 213 0.66 5.85 -2.75
CA VAL A 213 1.05 6.91 -1.80
C VAL A 213 1.94 7.96 -2.47
N ARG A 214 2.93 7.54 -3.27
CA ARG A 214 3.81 8.48 -3.99
C ARG A 214 3.05 9.30 -5.00
N GLU A 215 2.10 8.70 -5.72
CA GLU A 215 1.24 9.40 -6.66
C GLU A 215 0.46 10.51 -5.95
N LEU A 216 -0.22 10.18 -4.83
CA LEU A 216 -0.98 11.15 -4.06
C LEU A 216 -0.13 12.27 -3.45
N LEU A 217 1.10 11.97 -3.03
CA LEU A 217 2.05 12.98 -2.54
C LEU A 217 2.52 13.91 -3.66
N ASN A 218 2.60 13.44 -4.89
CA ASN A 218 2.94 14.28 -6.05
C ASN A 218 1.77 15.16 -6.48
N GLU A 219 0.52 14.69 -6.36
CA GLU A 219 -0.68 15.51 -6.60
C GLU A 219 -0.86 16.65 -5.58
N ALA A 220 -0.28 16.53 -4.39
CA ALA A 220 -0.42 17.49 -3.30
C ALA A 220 0.57 18.67 -3.38
N LYS A 221 1.52 18.63 -4.30
CA LYS A 221 2.51 19.69 -4.58
C LYS A 221 1.95 20.74 -5.52
#